data_c7cea2a37b069704532c0dec64619fe8
#
_entry.id   c7cea2a37b069704532c0dec64619fe8
#
_cell.length_a   1.000
_cell.length_b   1.000
_cell.length_c   1.000
_cell.angle_alpha   90.00
_cell.angle_beta   90.00
_cell.angle_gamma   90.00
#
_symmetry.space_group_name_H-M   'P 1'
#
loop_
_entity.id
_entity.type
_entity.pdbx_description
1 polymer ?
#
loop_
_entity_poly.entity_id
_entity_poly.type
_entity_poly.pdbx_seq_one_letter_code
_entity_poly.pdbx_strand_id
1 'polypeptide(L)'
;MSSSASSSSPVPASPVPPSSEAGRIVLLTTSHRVAPGLLSWQAWRLLHDADRVVCSDPAHPQLPYLREAGVPVEEVRLGARELVDACAGGATVVVVAVGEGEPELTDGLARLAGSGRVDMPDLELLPASYDLPGARLLDLVQVMDQIRMECPWSSRQTHEGLAKYAIEEAYELVEAIEEGDRAELREELGDVLLQVVFHARIAEDGLPADRPDADGTQAGTEAEEEAEVAAFSIDDVAGGIVAKLIHRHPHIFGDAVAHTPEDVRELWLGAKAEAKQRESVTDGVPLGQPGLALAAKLASRVRTAGLEVPLPAGSGLGYELLATAVRAEAEGVDPEAALRVAARAYRDAIRATEAAHRSS
;
A
#
# COMPACT_ATOMS: atom_id res chain seq x y z
N MET A 1 -21.86 36.84 31.84
CA MET A 1 -22.83 36.78 30.72
C MET A 1 -22.01 36.58 29.45
N SER A 2 -21.77 35.33 29.07
CA SER A 2 -21.03 34.99 27.86
C SER A 2 -21.94 34.14 26.99
N SER A 3 -22.31 34.71 25.87
CA SER A 3 -23.19 34.09 24.86
C SER A 3 -22.40 33.12 24.02
N SER A 4 -22.75 31.85 24.10
CA SER A 4 -22.22 30.78 23.20
C SER A 4 -23.06 30.75 21.94
N ALA A 5 -22.46 31.14 20.82
CA ALA A 5 -23.04 30.96 19.48
C ALA A 5 -22.79 29.53 19.03
N SER A 6 -23.85 28.74 18.95
CA SER A 6 -23.82 27.41 18.29
C SER A 6 -23.86 27.58 16.78
N SER A 7 -22.80 27.18 16.08
CA SER A 7 -22.72 27.06 14.64
C SER A 7 -23.42 25.76 14.18
N SER A 8 -24.63 25.87 13.67
CA SER A 8 -25.30 24.77 12.98
C SER A 8 -24.74 24.64 11.56
N SER A 9 -24.11 23.51 11.27
CA SER A 9 -23.72 23.12 9.92
C SER A 9 -24.98 22.90 9.05
N PRO A 10 -24.97 23.30 7.77
CA PRO A 10 -26.12 23.09 6.91
C PRO A 10 -26.30 21.58 6.60
N VAL A 11 -27.48 21.08 6.85
CA VAL A 11 -27.94 19.76 6.42
C VAL A 11 -27.92 19.75 4.89
N PRO A 12 -27.32 18.72 4.22
CA PRO A 12 -27.37 18.63 2.77
C PRO A 12 -28.83 18.54 2.32
N ALA A 13 -29.18 19.34 1.33
CA ALA A 13 -30.53 19.35 0.75
C ALA A 13 -30.86 17.95 0.20
N SER A 14 -32.03 17.43 0.54
CA SER A 14 -32.55 16.21 -0.03
C SER A 14 -32.66 16.38 -1.57
N PRO A 15 -32.32 15.35 -2.35
CA PRO A 15 -32.43 15.42 -3.79
C PRO A 15 -33.90 15.67 -4.20
N VAL A 16 -34.09 16.62 -5.08
CA VAL A 16 -35.41 16.90 -5.68
C VAL A 16 -35.85 15.65 -6.46
N PRO A 17 -37.05 15.11 -6.25
CA PRO A 17 -37.52 13.98 -7.04
C PRO A 17 -37.57 14.38 -8.53
N PRO A 18 -37.16 13.50 -9.46
CA PRO A 18 -37.16 13.79 -10.89
C PRO A 18 -38.57 14.06 -11.39
N SER A 19 -38.69 14.95 -12.36
CA SER A 19 -39.94 15.21 -13.08
C SER A 19 -40.39 13.94 -13.79
N SER A 20 -41.66 13.53 -13.68
CA SER A 20 -42.20 12.21 -14.04
C SER A 20 -42.27 11.89 -15.53
N GLU A 21 -41.65 12.67 -16.41
CA GLU A 21 -41.69 12.49 -17.88
C GLU A 21 -40.33 12.30 -18.55
N ALA A 22 -39.21 12.63 -17.86
CA ALA A 22 -37.85 12.41 -18.37
C ALA A 22 -37.40 11.00 -18.03
N GLY A 23 -36.94 10.23 -19.03
CA GLY A 23 -36.28 8.93 -18.78
C GLY A 23 -34.97 9.12 -18.04
N ARG A 24 -34.36 8.03 -17.57
CA ARG A 24 -33.17 8.08 -16.74
C ARG A 24 -32.14 7.07 -17.21
N ILE A 25 -30.89 7.51 -17.41
CA ILE A 25 -29.74 6.64 -17.61
C ILE A 25 -28.89 6.68 -16.31
N VAL A 26 -28.64 5.52 -15.75
CA VAL A 26 -27.75 5.41 -14.59
C VAL A 26 -26.53 4.58 -14.97
N LEU A 27 -25.36 5.18 -14.87
CA LEU A 27 -24.09 4.48 -14.98
C LEU A 27 -23.74 3.95 -13.58
N LEU A 28 -23.91 2.64 -13.39
CA LEU A 28 -23.58 1.95 -12.14
C LEU A 28 -22.12 1.54 -12.19
N THR A 29 -21.25 2.29 -11.50
CA THR A 29 -19.82 2.01 -11.46
C THR A 29 -19.51 0.96 -10.40
N THR A 30 -18.66 0.00 -10.75
CA THR A 30 -18.20 -1.06 -9.85
C THR A 30 -16.71 -0.91 -9.61
N SER A 31 -16.23 -1.45 -8.51
CA SER A 31 -14.82 -1.44 -8.14
C SER A 31 -14.34 -2.86 -7.86
N HIS A 32 -13.15 -3.21 -8.34
CA HIS A 32 -12.50 -4.47 -7.99
C HIS A 32 -12.04 -4.51 -6.52
N ARG A 33 -12.05 -3.37 -5.83
CA ARG A 33 -11.68 -3.24 -4.40
C ARG A 33 -12.79 -3.74 -3.47
N VAL A 34 -13.94 -4.07 -4.02
CA VAL A 34 -15.07 -4.64 -3.28
C VAL A 34 -15.45 -5.96 -3.95
N ALA A 35 -15.61 -7.00 -3.15
CA ALA A 35 -15.97 -8.30 -3.68
C ALA A 35 -17.27 -8.24 -4.51
N PRO A 36 -17.34 -8.96 -5.63
CA PRO A 36 -18.55 -9.03 -6.44
C PRO A 36 -19.78 -9.44 -5.63
N GLY A 37 -20.92 -8.84 -5.89
CA GLY A 37 -22.16 -9.05 -5.14
C GLY A 37 -22.32 -8.16 -3.91
N LEU A 38 -21.28 -7.52 -3.42
CA LEU A 38 -21.36 -6.58 -2.30
C LEU A 38 -21.68 -5.17 -2.80
N LEU A 39 -22.93 -4.96 -3.19
CA LEU A 39 -23.43 -3.68 -3.66
C LEU A 39 -24.17 -2.94 -2.53
N SER A 40 -24.20 -1.60 -2.64
CA SER A 40 -24.97 -0.78 -1.72
C SER A 40 -26.47 -1.06 -1.83
N TRP A 41 -27.21 -0.81 -0.75
CA TRP A 41 -28.68 -0.94 -0.79
C TRP A 41 -29.31 -0.09 -1.90
N GLN A 42 -28.75 1.08 -2.15
CA GLN A 42 -29.22 1.97 -3.21
C GLN A 42 -29.01 1.35 -4.60
N ALA A 43 -27.85 0.73 -4.83
CA ALA A 43 -27.55 0.04 -6.08
C ALA A 43 -28.47 -1.17 -6.29
N TRP A 44 -28.67 -2.01 -5.27
CA TRP A 44 -29.59 -3.14 -5.36
C TRP A 44 -31.01 -2.71 -5.67
N ARG A 45 -31.52 -1.68 -4.97
CA ARG A 45 -32.85 -1.16 -5.21
C ARG A 45 -33.00 -0.64 -6.64
N LEU A 46 -32.03 0.12 -7.13
CA LEU A 46 -32.01 0.61 -8.48
C LEU A 46 -32.05 -0.52 -9.53
N LEU A 47 -31.22 -1.56 -9.33
CA LEU A 47 -31.13 -2.71 -10.24
C LEU A 47 -32.45 -3.49 -10.31
N HIS A 48 -33.19 -3.59 -9.20
CA HIS A 48 -34.52 -4.24 -9.19
C HIS A 48 -35.63 -3.38 -9.74
N ASP A 49 -35.54 -2.06 -9.59
CA ASP A 49 -36.59 -1.10 -10.02
C ASP A 49 -36.40 -0.64 -11.47
N ALA A 50 -35.24 -0.93 -12.09
CA ALA A 50 -34.93 -0.51 -13.46
C ALA A 50 -35.77 -1.25 -14.51
N ASP A 51 -36.20 -0.52 -15.56
CA ASP A 51 -36.86 -1.12 -16.71
C ASP A 51 -35.91 -1.98 -17.55
N ARG A 52 -34.65 -1.59 -17.62
CA ARG A 52 -33.60 -2.36 -18.29
C ARG A 52 -32.26 -2.24 -17.56
N VAL A 53 -31.56 -3.38 -17.45
CA VAL A 53 -30.19 -3.42 -16.98
C VAL A 53 -29.31 -3.99 -18.08
N VAL A 54 -28.28 -3.27 -18.49
CA VAL A 54 -27.38 -3.66 -19.58
C VAL A 54 -25.93 -3.72 -19.11
N CYS A 55 -25.17 -4.65 -19.67
CA CYS A 55 -23.73 -4.78 -19.44
C CYS A 55 -23.04 -5.10 -20.77
N SER A 56 -21.97 -4.36 -21.08
CA SER A 56 -21.25 -4.54 -22.35
C SER A 56 -20.23 -5.69 -22.31
N ASP A 57 -19.82 -6.12 -21.12
CA ASP A 57 -18.85 -7.20 -20.93
C ASP A 57 -19.52 -8.47 -20.38
N PRO A 58 -19.60 -9.56 -21.16
CA PRO A 58 -20.18 -10.83 -20.73
C PRO A 58 -19.38 -11.52 -19.63
N ALA A 59 -18.10 -11.12 -19.41
CA ALA A 59 -17.24 -11.63 -18.36
C ALA A 59 -17.26 -10.75 -17.08
N HIS A 60 -18.11 -9.73 -17.03
CA HIS A 60 -18.16 -8.80 -15.90
C HIS A 60 -18.39 -9.52 -14.56
N PRO A 61 -17.55 -9.30 -13.53
CA PRO A 61 -17.57 -10.05 -12.26
C PRO A 61 -18.90 -10.00 -11.51
N GLN A 62 -19.70 -8.94 -11.69
CA GLN A 62 -21.00 -8.79 -11.03
C GLN A 62 -22.12 -9.64 -11.65
N LEU A 63 -22.01 -10.06 -12.91
CA LEU A 63 -23.10 -10.74 -13.63
C LEU A 63 -23.62 -12.00 -12.94
N PRO A 64 -22.79 -12.92 -12.40
CA PRO A 64 -23.27 -14.09 -11.71
C PRO A 64 -24.18 -13.73 -10.51
N TYR A 65 -23.78 -12.72 -9.74
CA TYR A 65 -24.50 -12.27 -8.53
C TYR A 65 -25.80 -11.52 -8.87
N LEU A 66 -25.80 -10.72 -9.94
CA LEU A 66 -27.01 -10.06 -10.42
C LEU A 66 -28.05 -11.08 -10.88
N ARG A 67 -27.61 -12.11 -11.61
CA ARG A 67 -28.48 -13.20 -12.07
C ARG A 67 -29.04 -14.03 -10.89
N GLU A 68 -28.19 -14.35 -9.91
CA GLU A 68 -28.60 -15.06 -8.71
C GLU A 68 -29.63 -14.27 -7.90
N ALA A 69 -29.47 -12.94 -7.84
CA ALA A 69 -30.42 -12.02 -7.22
C ALA A 69 -31.70 -11.79 -8.03
N GLY A 70 -31.84 -12.41 -9.20
CA GLY A 70 -33.01 -12.30 -10.05
C GLY A 70 -33.09 -11.00 -10.85
N VAL A 71 -31.99 -10.25 -11.01
CA VAL A 71 -31.94 -9.06 -11.86
C VAL A 71 -31.73 -9.50 -13.31
N PRO A 72 -32.67 -9.19 -14.23
CA PRO A 72 -32.51 -9.49 -15.65
C PRO A 72 -31.48 -8.55 -16.27
N VAL A 73 -30.31 -9.06 -16.67
CA VAL A 73 -29.26 -8.28 -17.32
C VAL A 73 -29.14 -8.66 -18.78
N GLU A 74 -29.22 -7.68 -19.65
CA GLU A 74 -28.95 -7.82 -21.07
C GLU A 74 -27.46 -7.65 -21.37
N GLU A 75 -26.82 -8.68 -21.93
CA GLU A 75 -25.40 -8.63 -22.33
C GLU A 75 -25.29 -7.99 -23.71
N VAL A 76 -25.33 -6.65 -23.74
CA VAL A 76 -25.32 -5.86 -24.97
C VAL A 76 -24.56 -4.56 -24.78
N ARG A 77 -23.78 -4.19 -25.78
CA ARG A 77 -23.17 -2.86 -25.86
C ARG A 77 -24.13 -1.92 -26.60
N LEU A 78 -24.69 -0.97 -25.87
CA LEU A 78 -25.51 0.09 -26.45
C LEU A 78 -24.69 1.37 -26.64
N GLY A 79 -24.82 2.01 -27.80
CA GLY A 79 -24.27 3.33 -28.03
C GLY A 79 -25.04 4.43 -27.31
N ALA A 80 -24.46 5.62 -27.20
CA ALA A 80 -25.09 6.75 -26.51
C ALA A 80 -26.50 7.09 -27.06
N ARG A 81 -26.68 7.01 -28.38
CA ARG A 81 -27.99 7.27 -29.01
C ARG A 81 -29.02 6.19 -28.68
N GLU A 82 -28.61 4.92 -28.72
CA GLU A 82 -29.50 3.80 -28.42
C GLU A 82 -29.95 3.81 -26.96
N LEU A 83 -29.07 4.23 -26.03
CA LEU A 83 -29.43 4.41 -24.62
C LEU A 83 -30.46 5.52 -24.42
N VAL A 84 -30.28 6.67 -25.09
CA VAL A 84 -31.24 7.76 -25.01
C VAL A 84 -32.61 7.30 -25.56
N ASP A 85 -32.60 6.60 -26.71
CA ASP A 85 -33.85 6.08 -27.31
C ASP A 85 -34.52 5.00 -26.43
N ALA A 86 -33.70 4.21 -25.67
CA ALA A 86 -34.20 3.20 -24.71
C ALA A 86 -34.88 3.83 -23.47
N CYS A 87 -34.60 5.10 -23.17
CA CYS A 87 -35.24 5.83 -22.07
C CYS A 87 -36.55 6.54 -22.50
N ALA A 88 -36.98 6.36 -23.75
CA ALA A 88 -38.23 6.95 -24.22
C ALA A 88 -39.45 6.50 -23.38
N GLY A 89 -40.36 7.43 -23.08
CA GLY A 89 -41.53 7.13 -22.25
C GLY A 89 -41.23 7.10 -20.73
N GLY A 90 -40.10 7.66 -20.29
CA GLY A 90 -39.78 7.77 -18.87
C GLY A 90 -39.04 6.56 -18.29
N ALA A 91 -38.55 5.65 -19.15
CA ALA A 91 -37.89 4.43 -18.70
C ALA A 91 -36.52 4.71 -18.02
N THR A 92 -36.21 3.88 -17.04
CA THR A 92 -34.91 3.87 -16.35
C THR A 92 -34.02 2.76 -16.90
N VAL A 93 -32.89 3.12 -17.49
CA VAL A 93 -31.90 2.19 -18.00
C VAL A 93 -30.65 2.25 -17.14
N VAL A 94 -30.23 1.12 -16.55
CA VAL A 94 -29.02 0.98 -15.77
C VAL A 94 -27.93 0.33 -16.63
N VAL A 95 -26.79 0.98 -16.76
CA VAL A 95 -25.60 0.43 -17.40
C VAL A 95 -24.64 -0.03 -16.29
N VAL A 96 -24.39 -1.33 -16.19
CA VAL A 96 -23.35 -1.86 -15.31
C VAL A 96 -22.03 -1.63 -16.01
N ALA A 97 -21.29 -0.61 -15.52
CA ALA A 97 -20.10 -0.13 -16.17
C ALA A 97 -18.90 -1.04 -15.94
N VAL A 98 -18.08 -1.22 -16.97
CA VAL A 98 -16.81 -1.95 -16.88
C VAL A 98 -15.78 -1.05 -16.18
N GLY A 99 -15.20 -1.55 -15.10
CA GLY A 99 -14.24 -0.79 -14.32
C GLY A 99 -14.83 0.48 -13.68
N GLU A 100 -14.09 1.57 -13.70
CA GLU A 100 -14.50 2.84 -13.10
C GLU A 100 -15.44 3.67 -14.02
N GLY A 101 -15.82 3.16 -15.21
CA GLY A 101 -16.72 3.85 -16.14
C GLY A 101 -16.65 3.32 -17.57
N GLU A 102 -17.44 3.95 -18.43
CA GLU A 102 -17.52 3.68 -19.87
C GLU A 102 -17.12 4.96 -20.63
N PRO A 103 -15.83 5.26 -20.85
CA PRO A 103 -15.39 6.56 -21.39
C PRO A 103 -16.00 6.88 -22.74
N GLU A 104 -16.04 5.92 -23.68
CA GLU A 104 -16.62 6.12 -25.03
C GLU A 104 -18.10 6.45 -24.96
N LEU A 105 -18.84 5.78 -24.06
CA LEU A 105 -20.24 6.00 -23.83
C LEU A 105 -20.50 7.37 -23.20
N THR A 106 -19.73 7.71 -22.17
CA THR A 106 -19.81 8.99 -21.46
C THR A 106 -19.53 10.16 -22.39
N ASP A 107 -18.49 10.07 -23.23
CA ASP A 107 -18.18 11.07 -24.26
C ASP A 107 -19.28 11.17 -25.32
N GLY A 108 -19.89 10.03 -25.69
CA GLY A 108 -21.00 9.97 -26.60
C GLY A 108 -22.24 10.70 -26.06
N LEU A 109 -22.59 10.42 -24.79
CA LEU A 109 -23.71 11.08 -24.10
C LEU A 109 -23.45 12.58 -23.93
N ALA A 110 -22.25 12.98 -23.56
CA ALA A 110 -21.87 14.39 -23.44
C ALA A 110 -21.99 15.15 -24.77
N ARG A 111 -21.57 14.54 -25.88
CA ARG A 111 -21.73 15.11 -27.23
C ARG A 111 -23.19 15.26 -27.63
N LEU A 112 -24.04 14.27 -27.32
CA LEU A 112 -25.48 14.35 -27.61
C LEU A 112 -26.12 15.48 -26.79
N ALA A 113 -25.82 15.55 -25.50
CA ALA A 113 -26.33 16.62 -24.63
C ALA A 113 -25.89 18.01 -25.12
N GLY A 114 -24.61 18.18 -25.49
CA GLY A 114 -24.08 19.43 -26.02
C GLY A 114 -24.63 19.85 -27.38
N SER A 115 -25.22 18.92 -28.16
CA SER A 115 -25.79 19.22 -29.48
C SER A 115 -27.08 20.00 -29.39
N GLY A 116 -27.84 19.93 -28.31
CA GLY A 116 -29.16 20.51 -28.13
C GLY A 116 -30.24 19.99 -29.09
N ARG A 117 -29.97 18.90 -29.82
CA ARG A 117 -30.86 18.32 -30.83
C ARG A 117 -31.64 17.12 -30.33
N VAL A 118 -31.38 16.68 -29.14
CA VAL A 118 -31.94 15.46 -28.54
C VAL A 118 -32.46 15.82 -27.16
N ASP A 119 -33.66 15.41 -26.85
CA ASP A 119 -34.20 15.46 -25.49
C ASP A 119 -33.47 14.41 -24.65
N MET A 120 -32.63 14.87 -23.74
CA MET A 120 -31.78 13.99 -22.97
C MET A 120 -32.50 13.49 -21.72
N PRO A 121 -32.43 12.17 -21.44
CA PRO A 121 -32.85 11.66 -20.15
C PRO A 121 -31.96 12.19 -19.04
N ASP A 122 -32.41 12.08 -17.80
CA ASP A 122 -31.55 12.36 -16.62
C ASP A 122 -30.35 11.42 -16.60
N LEU A 123 -29.16 11.98 -16.46
CA LEU A 123 -27.92 11.21 -16.37
C LEU A 123 -27.44 11.17 -14.92
N GLU A 124 -27.25 9.97 -14.41
CA GLU A 124 -26.75 9.75 -13.06
C GLU A 124 -25.54 8.82 -13.08
N LEU A 125 -24.53 9.16 -12.30
CA LEU A 125 -23.42 8.27 -11.96
C LEU A 125 -23.65 7.76 -10.54
N LEU A 126 -23.87 6.46 -10.39
CA LEU A 126 -24.08 5.84 -9.09
C LEU A 126 -22.94 4.85 -8.79
N PRO A 127 -22.10 5.12 -7.76
CA PRO A 127 -21.19 4.11 -7.27
C PRO A 127 -21.97 2.92 -6.67
N ALA A 128 -21.72 1.73 -7.18
CA ALA A 128 -22.37 0.51 -6.70
C ALA A 128 -21.94 0.15 -5.27
N SER A 129 -20.72 0.57 -4.90
CA SER A 129 -20.12 0.38 -3.57
C SER A 129 -19.15 1.52 -3.29
N TYR A 130 -18.74 1.64 -2.03
CA TYR A 130 -17.79 2.67 -1.60
C TYR A 130 -16.51 2.00 -1.09
N ASP A 131 -15.37 2.55 -1.49
CA ASP A 131 -14.07 2.11 -1.02
C ASP A 131 -13.86 2.50 0.45
N LEU A 132 -13.23 1.61 1.19
CA LEU A 132 -12.73 1.93 2.53
C LEU A 132 -11.39 2.68 2.42
N PRO A 133 -11.03 3.50 3.44
CA PRO A 133 -9.69 4.06 3.51
C PRO A 133 -8.61 2.97 3.40
N GLY A 134 -7.63 3.16 2.53
CA GLY A 134 -6.59 2.16 2.25
C GLY A 134 -6.91 1.22 1.09
N ALA A 135 -8.10 1.25 0.51
CA ALA A 135 -8.48 0.38 -0.61
C ALA A 135 -7.57 0.50 -1.84
N ARG A 136 -6.84 1.63 -2.00
CA ARG A 136 -5.85 1.81 -3.07
C ARG A 136 -4.66 0.82 -2.98
N LEU A 137 -4.44 0.21 -1.82
CA LEU A 137 -3.45 -0.88 -1.70
C LEU A 137 -3.82 -2.10 -2.54
N LEU A 138 -5.11 -2.37 -2.74
CA LEU A 138 -5.59 -3.43 -3.62
C LEU A 138 -5.28 -3.14 -5.10
N ASP A 139 -5.32 -1.86 -5.51
CA ASP A 139 -4.88 -1.47 -6.86
C ASP A 139 -3.41 -1.81 -7.08
N LEU A 140 -2.56 -1.50 -6.09
CA LEU A 140 -1.13 -1.78 -6.16
C LEU A 140 -0.87 -3.29 -6.26
N VAL A 141 -1.58 -4.10 -5.48
CA VAL A 141 -1.46 -5.56 -5.54
C VAL A 141 -1.85 -6.07 -6.93
N GLN A 142 -3.00 -5.65 -7.44
CA GLN A 142 -3.48 -6.07 -8.77
C GLN A 142 -2.54 -5.64 -9.90
N VAL A 143 -2.04 -4.39 -9.85
CA VAL A 143 -1.09 -3.87 -10.84
C VAL A 143 0.22 -4.66 -10.76
N MET A 144 0.70 -5.00 -9.57
CA MET A 144 1.91 -5.82 -9.40
C MET A 144 1.72 -7.23 -9.95
N ASP A 145 0.56 -7.86 -9.75
CA ASP A 145 0.23 -9.15 -10.35
C ASP A 145 0.32 -9.11 -11.86
N GLN A 146 -0.28 -8.10 -12.48
CA GLN A 146 -0.24 -7.93 -13.93
C GLN A 146 1.20 -7.69 -14.41
N ILE A 147 1.95 -6.81 -13.75
CA ILE A 147 3.35 -6.55 -14.08
C ILE A 147 4.19 -7.83 -13.93
N ARG A 148 3.98 -8.61 -12.87
CA ARG A 148 4.71 -9.87 -12.66
C ARG A 148 4.46 -10.89 -13.76
N MET A 149 3.21 -10.99 -14.24
CA MET A 149 2.81 -11.93 -15.29
C MET A 149 3.24 -11.48 -16.69
N GLU A 150 3.13 -10.20 -17.01
CA GLU A 150 3.25 -9.72 -18.38
C GLU A 150 4.59 -9.04 -18.72
N CYS A 151 5.28 -8.46 -17.71
CA CYS A 151 6.53 -7.76 -17.95
C CYS A 151 7.72 -8.73 -18.03
N PRO A 152 8.46 -8.78 -19.16
CA PRO A 152 9.59 -9.70 -19.34
C PRO A 152 10.76 -9.48 -18.37
N TRP A 153 10.87 -8.29 -17.78
CA TRP A 153 11.88 -7.99 -16.77
C TRP A 153 11.40 -8.43 -15.39
N SER A 154 10.18 -8.03 -14.99
CA SER A 154 9.63 -8.32 -13.67
C SER A 154 9.43 -9.82 -13.43
N SER A 155 8.99 -10.57 -14.45
CA SER A 155 8.79 -12.03 -14.37
C SER A 155 10.05 -12.83 -14.04
N ARG A 156 11.24 -12.25 -14.23
CA ARG A 156 12.55 -12.89 -13.97
C ARG A 156 13.23 -12.40 -12.71
N GLN A 157 12.66 -11.42 -12.00
CA GLN A 157 13.27 -10.90 -10.79
C GLN A 157 13.20 -11.92 -9.65
N THR A 158 14.24 -11.91 -8.83
CA THR A 158 14.37 -12.69 -7.59
C THR A 158 14.55 -11.76 -6.41
N HIS A 159 14.42 -12.30 -5.19
CA HIS A 159 14.68 -11.53 -3.96
C HIS A 159 16.09 -10.93 -3.95
N GLU A 160 17.11 -11.71 -4.36
CA GLU A 160 18.51 -11.26 -4.41
C GLU A 160 18.69 -10.15 -5.46
N GLY A 161 18.05 -10.28 -6.61
CA GLY A 161 18.14 -9.31 -7.71
C GLY A 161 17.57 -7.94 -7.33
N LEU A 162 16.52 -7.94 -6.48
CA LEU A 162 15.84 -6.72 -6.03
C LEU A 162 16.39 -6.15 -4.72
N ALA A 163 17.15 -6.91 -3.92
CA ALA A 163 17.61 -6.46 -2.61
C ALA A 163 18.35 -5.12 -2.63
N LYS A 164 19.11 -4.84 -3.70
CA LYS A 164 19.82 -3.56 -3.87
C LYS A 164 18.87 -2.38 -4.01
N TYR A 165 17.74 -2.54 -4.70
CA TYR A 165 16.74 -1.50 -4.88
C TYR A 165 16.02 -1.21 -3.56
N ALA A 166 15.64 -2.25 -2.79
CA ALA A 166 15.04 -2.06 -1.48
C ALA A 166 15.94 -1.25 -0.51
N ILE A 167 17.28 -1.36 -0.65
CA ILE A 167 18.24 -0.54 0.11
C ILE A 167 18.28 0.90 -0.44
N GLU A 168 18.27 1.07 -1.76
CA GLU A 168 18.25 2.37 -2.44
C GLU A 168 17.03 3.18 -2.03
N GLU A 169 15.81 2.63 -2.19
CA GLU A 169 14.56 3.28 -1.79
C GLU A 169 14.54 3.63 -0.28
N ALA A 170 15.13 2.77 0.56
CA ALA A 170 15.24 3.09 1.99
C ALA A 170 16.15 4.29 2.27
N TYR A 171 17.21 4.50 1.49
CA TYR A 171 18.07 5.68 1.60
C TYR A 171 17.39 6.94 1.05
N GLU A 172 16.67 6.85 -0.07
CA GLU A 172 15.92 7.95 -0.67
C GLU A 172 14.81 8.41 0.27
N LEU A 173 14.08 7.48 0.87
CA LEU A 173 13.11 7.78 1.93
C LEU A 173 13.75 8.52 3.11
N VAL A 174 14.93 8.09 3.58
CA VAL A 174 15.66 8.78 4.66
C VAL A 174 16.06 10.19 4.22
N GLU A 175 16.51 10.38 2.99
CA GLU A 175 16.87 11.69 2.46
C GLU A 175 15.66 12.62 2.42
N ALA A 176 14.52 12.17 1.89
CA ALA A 176 13.27 12.95 1.85
C ALA A 176 12.79 13.35 3.27
N ILE A 177 12.94 12.47 4.27
CA ILE A 177 12.62 12.78 5.68
C ILE A 177 13.57 13.85 6.22
N GLU A 178 14.86 13.75 5.97
CA GLU A 178 15.88 14.67 6.49
C GLU A 178 15.82 16.05 5.82
N GLU A 179 15.41 16.11 4.55
CA GLU A 179 15.21 17.36 3.81
C GLU A 179 13.87 18.03 4.12
N GLY A 180 12.91 17.25 4.63
CA GLY A 180 11.57 17.73 4.98
C GLY A 180 10.66 17.98 3.77
N ASP A 181 11.02 17.46 2.59
CA ASP A 181 10.19 17.52 1.40
C ASP A 181 9.02 16.52 1.49
N ARG A 182 7.81 17.06 1.57
CA ARG A 182 6.60 16.24 1.71
C ARG A 182 6.17 15.58 0.40
N ALA A 183 6.53 16.13 -0.75
CA ALA A 183 6.19 15.56 -2.04
C ALA A 183 7.10 14.35 -2.31
N GLU A 184 8.39 14.53 -2.13
CA GLU A 184 9.41 13.48 -2.18
C GLU A 184 9.10 12.37 -1.17
N LEU A 185 8.85 12.72 0.10
CA LEU A 185 8.49 11.74 1.13
C LEU A 185 7.29 10.85 0.73
N ARG A 186 6.31 11.40 0.01
CA ARG A 186 5.16 10.61 -0.46
C ARG A 186 5.57 9.65 -1.58
N GLU A 187 6.46 10.08 -2.47
CA GLU A 187 6.99 9.30 -3.58
C GLU A 187 7.81 8.13 -3.04
N GLU A 188 8.79 8.41 -2.19
CA GLU A 188 9.68 7.40 -1.61
C GLU A 188 8.94 6.38 -0.70
N LEU A 189 7.91 6.81 0.01
CA LEU A 189 7.01 5.87 0.71
C LEU A 189 6.29 4.93 -0.26
N GLY A 190 5.96 5.40 -1.47
CA GLY A 190 5.39 4.59 -2.54
C GLY A 190 6.39 3.54 -3.04
N ASP A 191 7.66 3.91 -3.24
CA ASP A 191 8.69 3.03 -3.76
C ASP A 191 9.12 1.97 -2.73
N VAL A 192 9.22 2.33 -1.45
CA VAL A 192 9.38 1.33 -0.37
C VAL A 192 8.19 0.37 -0.30
N LEU A 193 6.95 0.87 -0.47
CA LEU A 193 5.76 0.03 -0.49
C LEU A 193 5.75 -0.89 -1.72
N LEU A 194 6.19 -0.40 -2.89
CA LEU A 194 6.39 -1.21 -4.09
C LEU A 194 7.34 -2.38 -3.81
N GLN A 195 8.49 -2.14 -3.15
CA GLN A 195 9.43 -3.22 -2.81
C GLN A 195 8.76 -4.30 -1.95
N VAL A 196 7.93 -3.90 -0.97
CA VAL A 196 7.21 -4.85 -0.10
C VAL A 196 6.25 -5.71 -0.92
N VAL A 197 5.43 -5.09 -1.78
CA VAL A 197 4.43 -5.82 -2.59
C VAL A 197 5.12 -6.69 -3.65
N PHE A 198 6.20 -6.21 -4.27
CA PHE A 198 6.93 -7.00 -5.26
C PHE A 198 7.60 -8.22 -4.64
N HIS A 199 8.27 -8.06 -3.49
CA HIS A 199 8.86 -9.19 -2.78
C HIS A 199 7.80 -10.20 -2.32
N ALA A 200 6.65 -9.75 -1.81
CA ALA A 200 5.54 -10.63 -1.46
C ALA A 200 5.02 -11.39 -2.68
N ARG A 201 4.89 -10.73 -3.83
CA ARG A 201 4.45 -11.36 -5.08
C ARG A 201 5.44 -12.41 -5.61
N ILE A 202 6.75 -12.18 -5.44
CA ILE A 202 7.78 -13.20 -5.76
C ILE A 202 7.66 -14.41 -4.84
N ALA A 203 7.43 -14.17 -3.53
CA ALA A 203 7.27 -15.23 -2.56
C ALA A 203 6.02 -16.10 -2.80
N GLU A 204 4.96 -15.50 -3.36
CA GLU A 204 3.73 -16.19 -3.73
C GLU A 204 3.92 -17.17 -4.91
N ASP A 205 4.86 -16.90 -5.83
CA ASP A 205 5.20 -17.82 -6.93
C ASP A 205 5.79 -19.15 -6.41
N GLY A 206 6.17 -19.23 -5.14
CA GLY A 206 6.86 -20.35 -4.54
C GLY A 206 8.34 -20.39 -4.92
N LEU A 207 9.11 -21.20 -4.23
CA LEU A 207 10.43 -21.61 -4.73
C LEU A 207 10.19 -22.49 -5.94
N PRO A 208 10.86 -22.28 -7.08
CA PRO A 208 10.74 -23.19 -8.20
C PRO A 208 11.17 -24.59 -7.72
N ALA A 209 10.21 -25.50 -7.61
CA ALA A 209 10.44 -26.90 -7.27
C ALA A 209 11.36 -27.62 -8.27
N ASP A 210 11.67 -26.96 -9.39
CA ASP A 210 12.48 -27.44 -10.49
C ASP A 210 13.44 -26.35 -11.02
N ARG A 211 14.42 -25.92 -10.22
CA ARG A 211 15.66 -25.47 -10.81
C ARG A 211 16.60 -26.68 -10.84
N PRO A 212 16.84 -27.34 -11.97
CA PRO A 212 17.97 -28.23 -12.07
C PRO A 212 19.20 -27.36 -11.82
N ASP A 213 19.91 -27.66 -10.76
CA ASP A 213 21.24 -27.11 -10.52
C ASP A 213 22.04 -27.30 -11.81
N ALA A 214 22.74 -26.24 -12.23
CA ALA A 214 23.52 -26.25 -13.48
C ALA A 214 24.61 -27.36 -13.50
N ASP A 215 24.65 -28.26 -12.54
CA ASP A 215 25.65 -29.29 -12.36
C ASP A 215 25.08 -30.67 -11.93
N GLY A 216 23.76 -30.90 -11.99
CA GLY A 216 23.18 -32.27 -12.00
C GLY A 216 23.41 -33.11 -10.75
N THR A 217 23.77 -32.55 -9.60
CA THR A 217 23.95 -33.27 -8.35
C THR A 217 22.72 -33.07 -7.44
N GLN A 218 21.86 -34.06 -7.38
CA GLN A 218 20.86 -34.21 -6.32
C GLN A 218 21.60 -34.51 -5.01
N ALA A 219 21.73 -33.53 -4.15
CA ALA A 219 22.11 -33.71 -2.75
C ALA A 219 20.96 -33.23 -1.87
N GLY A 220 19.90 -34.03 -1.77
CA GLY A 220 18.92 -33.90 -0.73
C GLY A 220 19.50 -34.43 0.58
N THR A 221 19.76 -33.57 1.55
CA THR A 221 19.93 -33.97 2.94
C THR A 221 18.63 -33.65 3.69
N GLU A 222 18.25 -34.54 4.62
CA GLU A 222 17.04 -34.42 5.45
C GLU A 222 16.92 -33.09 6.21
N ALA A 223 17.97 -32.28 6.25
CA ALA A 223 17.99 -30.92 6.85
C ALA A 223 17.47 -29.82 5.90
N GLU A 224 17.35 -30.09 4.60
CA GLU A 224 16.80 -29.13 3.60
C GLU A 224 15.28 -29.26 3.47
N GLU A 225 14.67 -30.38 3.86
CA GLU A 225 13.22 -30.59 3.90
C GLU A 225 12.54 -29.78 5.03
N GLU A 226 13.25 -29.35 6.09
CA GLU A 226 12.70 -28.52 7.18
C GLU A 226 12.63 -27.03 6.85
N ALA A 227 13.18 -26.58 5.75
CA ALA A 227 13.24 -25.16 5.37
C ALA A 227 12.40 -24.81 4.13
N GLU A 228 11.47 -25.65 3.71
CA GLU A 228 10.47 -25.27 2.73
C GLU A 228 9.52 -24.24 3.37
N VAL A 229 9.97 -22.98 3.39
CA VAL A 229 9.09 -21.87 3.76
C VAL A 229 7.97 -21.86 2.75
N ALA A 230 6.79 -22.28 3.17
CA ALA A 230 5.60 -22.28 2.35
C ALA A 230 5.48 -20.93 1.63
N ALA A 231 5.07 -20.94 0.37
CA ALA A 231 4.76 -19.72 -0.36
C ALA A 231 3.85 -18.82 0.48
N PHE A 232 4.08 -17.52 0.49
CA PHE A 232 3.28 -16.56 1.23
C PHE A 232 2.92 -15.35 0.36
N SER A 233 1.78 -14.75 0.65
CA SER A 233 1.21 -13.62 -0.06
C SER A 233 1.43 -12.30 0.69
N ILE A 234 1.01 -11.21 0.07
CA ILE A 234 0.95 -9.90 0.73
C ILE A 234 -0.01 -9.89 1.92
N ASP A 235 -1.06 -10.72 1.90
CA ASP A 235 -2.01 -10.83 3.02
C ASP A 235 -1.34 -11.49 4.24
N ASP A 236 -0.46 -12.47 4.03
CA ASP A 236 0.32 -13.09 5.11
C ASP A 236 1.31 -12.08 5.71
N VAL A 237 1.96 -11.27 4.88
CA VAL A 237 2.84 -10.18 5.33
C VAL A 237 2.07 -9.15 6.16
N ALA A 238 0.92 -8.69 5.66
CA ALA A 238 0.07 -7.73 6.33
C ALA A 238 -0.52 -8.30 7.61
N GLY A 239 -1.05 -9.54 7.57
CA GLY A 239 -1.58 -10.25 8.73
C GLY A 239 -0.53 -10.44 9.82
N GLY A 240 0.66 -10.85 9.43
CA GLY A 240 1.79 -11.04 10.34
C GLY A 240 2.21 -9.75 11.06
N ILE A 241 2.30 -8.61 10.36
CA ILE A 241 2.62 -7.34 11.00
C ILE A 241 1.48 -6.82 11.87
N VAL A 242 0.22 -7.01 11.47
CA VAL A 242 -0.95 -6.66 12.30
C VAL A 242 -0.95 -7.44 13.61
N ALA A 243 -0.81 -8.76 13.57
CA ALA A 243 -0.73 -9.60 14.76
C ALA A 243 0.41 -9.17 15.70
N LYS A 244 1.59 -8.88 15.11
CA LYS A 244 2.76 -8.39 15.84
C LYS A 244 2.53 -7.02 16.50
N LEU A 245 1.84 -6.10 15.82
CA LEU A 245 1.51 -4.78 16.37
C LEU A 245 0.51 -4.90 17.52
N ILE A 246 -0.53 -5.70 17.37
CA ILE A 246 -1.52 -5.97 18.42
C ILE A 246 -0.83 -6.55 19.66
N HIS A 247 -0.01 -7.59 19.48
CA HIS A 247 0.72 -8.24 20.57
C HIS A 247 1.68 -7.27 21.31
N ARG A 248 2.28 -6.31 20.59
CA ARG A 248 3.25 -5.36 21.17
C ARG A 248 2.63 -4.11 21.78
N HIS A 249 1.32 -3.92 21.63
CA HIS A 249 0.60 -2.79 22.19
C HIS A 249 -0.55 -3.25 23.11
N PRO A 250 -0.26 -4.03 24.17
CA PRO A 250 -1.28 -4.55 25.06
C PRO A 250 -2.02 -3.45 25.85
N HIS A 251 -1.48 -2.25 25.88
CA HIS A 251 -2.13 -1.06 26.46
C HIS A 251 -3.20 -0.43 25.54
N ILE A 252 -3.27 -0.86 24.25
CA ILE A 252 -4.30 -0.42 23.30
C ILE A 252 -5.28 -1.54 22.99
N PHE A 253 -4.78 -2.76 22.85
CA PHE A 253 -5.55 -3.92 22.37
C PHE A 253 -5.80 -4.97 23.46
N GLY A 254 -5.32 -4.76 24.69
CA GLY A 254 -5.48 -5.64 25.84
C GLY A 254 -5.75 -4.87 27.13
N ASP A 255 -5.42 -5.49 28.29
CA ASP A 255 -5.72 -4.95 29.61
C ASP A 255 -4.54 -4.21 30.28
N ALA A 256 -3.39 -4.13 29.63
CA ALA A 256 -2.24 -3.41 30.17
C ALA A 256 -2.48 -1.91 30.20
N VAL A 257 -1.87 -1.21 31.17
CA VAL A 257 -1.99 0.23 31.32
C VAL A 257 -0.62 0.88 31.10
N ALA A 258 -0.59 1.92 30.28
CA ALA A 258 0.59 2.76 30.06
C ALA A 258 0.17 4.21 30.09
N HIS A 259 0.86 5.04 30.87
CA HIS A 259 0.59 6.47 31.01
C HIS A 259 1.67 7.34 30.40
N THR A 260 2.84 6.79 30.20
CA THR A 260 4.02 7.50 29.68
C THR A 260 4.60 6.78 28.46
N PRO A 261 5.35 7.48 27.60
CA PRO A 261 6.10 6.84 26.51
C PRO A 261 7.07 5.77 27.01
N GLU A 262 7.62 5.92 28.22
CA GLU A 262 8.52 4.99 28.89
C GLU A 262 7.77 3.69 29.23
N ASP A 263 6.56 3.75 29.77
CA ASP A 263 5.73 2.58 30.05
C ASP A 263 5.44 1.79 28.75
N VAL A 264 5.08 2.51 27.68
CA VAL A 264 4.87 1.90 26.35
C VAL A 264 6.11 1.18 25.86
N ARG A 265 7.30 1.80 26.04
CA ARG A 265 8.57 1.21 25.64
C ARG A 265 8.88 -0.07 26.42
N GLU A 266 8.62 -0.09 27.73
CA GLU A 266 8.81 -1.26 28.58
C GLU A 266 7.89 -2.41 28.16
N LEU A 267 6.60 -2.16 27.97
CA LEU A 267 5.65 -3.16 27.46
C LEU A 267 6.06 -3.72 26.12
N TRP A 268 6.49 -2.84 25.19
CA TRP A 268 6.94 -3.25 23.86
C TRP A 268 8.20 -4.11 23.90
N LEU A 269 9.16 -3.77 24.77
CA LEU A 269 10.39 -4.57 24.97
C LEU A 269 10.08 -5.92 25.61
N GLY A 270 9.18 -5.99 26.60
CA GLY A 270 8.72 -7.21 27.22
C GLY A 270 8.06 -8.16 26.20
N ALA A 271 7.05 -7.69 25.49
CA ALA A 271 6.37 -8.46 24.45
C ALA A 271 7.32 -8.94 23.32
N LYS A 272 8.34 -8.13 23.00
CA LYS A 272 9.36 -8.50 22.01
C LYS A 272 10.32 -9.58 22.55
N ALA A 273 10.62 -9.58 23.83
CA ALA A 273 11.48 -10.60 24.48
C ALA A 273 10.74 -11.94 24.55
N GLU A 274 9.47 -11.95 24.91
CA GLU A 274 8.62 -13.15 24.98
C GLU A 274 8.46 -13.82 23.61
N ALA A 275 8.25 -13.03 22.55
CA ALA A 275 8.06 -13.53 21.19
C ALA A 275 9.31 -14.15 20.55
N LYS A 276 10.51 -13.89 21.10
CA LYS A 276 11.78 -14.39 20.56
C LYS A 276 12.63 -14.96 21.70
N GLN A 277 12.60 -16.26 21.85
CA GLN A 277 13.61 -16.97 22.68
C GLN A 277 14.98 -16.80 22.03
N ARG A 278 15.76 -15.81 22.51
CA ARG A 278 17.10 -15.53 22.00
C ARG A 278 18.14 -16.13 22.91
N GLU A 279 19.08 -16.84 22.36
CA GLU A 279 20.26 -17.33 23.09
C GLU A 279 21.28 -16.20 23.34
N SER A 280 21.35 -15.22 22.43
CA SER A 280 22.24 -14.06 22.51
C SER A 280 21.50 -12.74 22.28
N VAL A 281 21.95 -11.67 22.92
CA VAL A 281 21.48 -10.31 22.67
C VAL A 281 21.77 -9.85 21.25
N THR A 282 22.71 -10.49 20.55
CA THR A 282 23.08 -10.20 19.17
C THR A 282 22.18 -10.88 18.14
N ASP A 283 21.34 -11.85 18.55
CA ASP A 283 20.48 -12.58 17.63
C ASP A 283 19.49 -11.66 16.92
N GLY A 284 19.42 -11.84 15.59
CA GLY A 284 18.59 -11.05 14.73
C GLY A 284 19.07 -9.60 14.56
N VAL A 285 20.36 -9.32 14.76
CA VAL A 285 21.01 -8.09 14.31
C VAL A 285 21.55 -8.34 12.89
N PRO A 286 21.03 -7.69 11.83
CA PRO A 286 21.57 -7.87 10.49
C PRO A 286 23.00 -7.34 10.42
N LEU A 287 23.94 -8.18 10.00
CA LEU A 287 25.37 -7.80 9.93
C LEU A 287 25.71 -6.99 8.67
N GLY A 288 24.84 -6.95 7.68
CA GLY A 288 25.02 -6.17 6.46
C GLY A 288 24.68 -4.67 6.57
N GLN A 289 24.38 -4.17 7.77
CA GLN A 289 24.14 -2.75 8.02
C GLN A 289 25.39 -1.91 7.79
N PRO A 290 25.26 -0.59 7.49
CA PRO A 290 26.37 0.36 7.56
C PRO A 290 27.11 0.26 8.91
N GLY A 291 28.44 0.38 8.88
CA GLY A 291 29.28 0.05 10.04
C GLY A 291 28.95 0.84 11.32
N LEU A 292 28.63 2.13 11.19
CA LEU A 292 28.25 2.94 12.36
C LEU A 292 26.88 2.54 12.91
N ALA A 293 25.92 2.25 12.03
CA ALA A 293 24.60 1.77 12.42
C ALA A 293 24.69 0.40 13.11
N LEU A 294 25.50 -0.51 12.58
CA LEU A 294 25.76 -1.82 13.19
C LEU A 294 26.38 -1.66 14.60
N ALA A 295 27.42 -0.82 14.74
CA ALA A 295 28.07 -0.54 16.00
C ALA A 295 27.11 0.02 17.05
N ALA A 296 26.31 1.02 16.68
CA ALA A 296 25.29 1.60 17.55
C ALA A 296 24.22 0.56 17.92
N LYS A 297 23.81 -0.28 16.97
CA LYS A 297 22.81 -1.34 17.24
C LYS A 297 23.30 -2.37 18.24
N LEU A 298 24.56 -2.81 18.14
CA LEU A 298 25.17 -3.73 19.08
C LEU A 298 25.31 -3.07 20.47
N ALA A 299 25.78 -1.83 20.53
CA ALA A 299 25.89 -1.07 21.79
C ALA A 299 24.53 -0.93 22.48
N SER A 300 23.48 -0.56 21.74
CA SER A 300 22.13 -0.45 22.25
C SER A 300 21.58 -1.77 22.80
N ARG A 301 21.92 -2.90 22.16
CA ARG A 301 21.53 -4.23 22.64
C ARG A 301 22.22 -4.61 23.95
N VAL A 302 23.51 -4.35 24.04
CA VAL A 302 24.32 -4.58 25.26
C VAL A 302 23.79 -3.73 26.42
N ARG A 303 23.56 -2.45 26.18
CA ARG A 303 23.01 -1.51 27.18
C ARG A 303 21.59 -1.92 27.64
N THR A 304 20.72 -2.27 26.72
CA THR A 304 19.33 -2.68 27.05
C THR A 304 19.30 -3.98 27.87
N ALA A 305 20.26 -4.87 27.65
CA ALA A 305 20.38 -6.12 28.41
C ALA A 305 21.14 -5.96 29.76
N GLY A 306 21.61 -4.76 30.07
CA GLY A 306 22.38 -4.51 31.29
C GLY A 306 23.72 -5.25 31.32
N LEU A 307 24.30 -5.59 30.17
CA LEU A 307 25.56 -6.28 30.08
C LEU A 307 26.75 -5.30 30.09
N GLU A 308 27.80 -5.64 30.78
CA GLU A 308 29.08 -4.95 30.73
C GLU A 308 30.02 -5.70 29.80
N VAL A 309 30.12 -5.26 28.55
CA VAL A 309 30.98 -5.88 27.54
C VAL A 309 32.09 -4.89 27.18
N PRO A 310 33.35 -5.21 27.47
CA PRO A 310 34.46 -4.35 27.08
C PRO A 310 34.57 -4.31 25.55
N LEU A 311 34.93 -3.14 25.01
CA LEU A 311 35.23 -3.05 23.58
C LEU A 311 36.44 -3.92 23.24
N PRO A 312 36.45 -4.56 22.06
CA PRO A 312 37.56 -5.38 21.63
C PRO A 312 38.86 -4.56 21.58
N ALA A 313 39.92 -5.11 22.13
CA ALA A 313 41.24 -4.49 22.07
C ALA A 313 41.77 -4.56 20.62
N GLY A 314 42.13 -3.42 20.07
CA GLY A 314 42.67 -3.31 18.72
C GLY A 314 43.17 -1.90 18.44
N SER A 315 43.92 -1.76 17.35
CA SER A 315 44.42 -0.46 16.88
C SER A 315 43.98 -0.21 15.46
N GLY A 316 43.82 1.09 15.13
CA GLY A 316 43.46 1.55 13.81
C GLY A 316 42.02 2.11 13.73
N LEU A 317 41.74 2.75 12.62
CA LEU A 317 40.56 3.58 12.41
C LEU A 317 39.22 2.86 12.71
N GLY A 318 39.09 1.57 12.40
CA GLY A 318 37.88 0.81 12.66
C GLY A 318 37.54 0.72 14.17
N TYR A 319 38.54 0.55 15.04
CA TYR A 319 38.32 0.51 16.49
C TYR A 319 38.02 1.90 17.07
N GLU A 320 38.58 2.97 16.49
CA GLU A 320 38.29 4.35 16.87
C GLU A 320 36.84 4.72 16.47
N LEU A 321 36.40 4.33 15.28
CA LEU A 321 35.01 4.52 14.81
C LEU A 321 34.03 3.72 15.67
N LEU A 322 34.34 2.46 16.02
CA LEU A 322 33.53 1.67 16.93
C LEU A 322 33.37 2.34 18.30
N ALA A 323 34.46 2.79 18.90
CA ALA A 323 34.43 3.47 20.20
C ALA A 323 33.62 4.80 20.12
N THR A 324 33.72 5.51 19.00
CA THR A 324 32.95 6.73 18.75
C THR A 324 31.45 6.44 18.61
N ALA A 325 31.08 5.41 17.85
CA ALA A 325 29.69 5.02 17.68
C ALA A 325 29.04 4.56 19.00
N VAL A 326 29.76 3.76 19.80
CA VAL A 326 29.32 3.29 21.12
C VAL A 326 29.10 4.47 22.08
N ARG A 327 30.01 5.44 22.10
CA ARG A 327 29.84 6.67 22.90
C ARG A 327 28.64 7.50 22.45
N ALA A 328 28.51 7.72 21.15
CA ALA A 328 27.38 8.47 20.59
C ALA A 328 26.03 7.82 20.97
N GLU A 329 25.92 6.49 20.87
CA GLU A 329 24.73 5.74 21.28
C GLU A 329 24.43 5.91 22.77
N ALA A 330 25.46 5.87 23.63
CA ALA A 330 25.29 6.09 25.06
C ALA A 330 24.78 7.51 25.40
N GLU A 331 25.12 8.50 24.58
CA GLU A 331 24.65 9.88 24.66
C GLU A 331 23.27 10.10 23.97
N GLY A 332 22.67 9.04 23.39
CA GLY A 332 21.39 9.11 22.68
C GLY A 332 21.50 9.69 21.26
N VAL A 333 22.72 9.76 20.70
CA VAL A 333 22.99 10.25 19.36
C VAL A 333 23.09 9.07 18.39
N ASP A 334 22.38 9.12 17.27
CA ASP A 334 22.57 8.19 16.16
C ASP A 334 23.84 8.57 15.38
N PRO A 335 24.91 7.75 15.41
CA PRO A 335 26.19 8.09 14.78
C PRO A 335 26.12 8.06 13.24
N GLU A 336 25.24 7.25 12.66
CA GLU A 336 25.05 7.16 11.21
C GLU A 336 24.37 8.43 10.69
N ALA A 337 23.29 8.87 11.34
CA ALA A 337 22.61 10.11 10.99
C ALA A 337 23.52 11.34 11.22
N ALA A 338 24.26 11.36 12.33
CA ALA A 338 25.19 12.47 12.63
C ALA A 338 26.29 12.61 11.58
N LEU A 339 26.87 11.48 11.13
CA LEU A 339 27.88 11.49 10.07
C LEU A 339 27.29 11.92 8.72
N ARG A 340 26.07 11.50 8.40
CA ARG A 340 25.37 11.88 7.19
C ARG A 340 25.13 13.39 7.11
N VAL A 341 24.72 14.02 8.21
CA VAL A 341 24.61 15.49 8.31
C VAL A 341 25.94 16.18 8.04
N ALA A 342 27.03 15.70 8.64
CA ALA A 342 28.36 16.25 8.41
C ALA A 342 28.86 16.06 6.97
N ALA A 343 28.56 14.91 6.36
CA ALA A 343 28.91 14.63 4.97
C ALA A 343 28.14 15.54 3.98
N ARG A 344 26.87 15.83 4.26
CA ARG A 344 26.10 16.82 3.46
C ARG A 344 26.69 18.21 3.57
N ALA A 345 27.05 18.65 4.76
CA ALA A 345 27.73 19.95 4.91
C ALA A 345 29.04 20.01 4.13
N TYR A 346 29.79 18.90 4.09
CA TYR A 346 31.01 18.81 3.28
C TYR A 346 30.71 18.83 1.77
N ARG A 347 29.65 18.15 1.29
CA ARG A 347 29.16 18.24 -0.10
C ARG A 347 28.85 19.69 -0.48
N ASP A 348 28.19 20.42 0.39
CA ASP A 348 27.81 21.81 0.11
C ASP A 348 29.02 22.74 0.04
N ALA A 349 30.02 22.50 0.90
CA ALA A 349 31.29 23.20 0.83
C ALA A 349 32.06 22.93 -0.50
N ILE A 350 32.03 21.67 -0.97
CA ILE A 350 32.61 21.29 -2.27
C ILE A 350 31.90 22.05 -3.38
N ARG A 351 30.57 22.06 -3.44
CA ARG A 351 29.76 22.74 -4.45
C ARG A 351 30.03 24.26 -4.45
N ALA A 352 30.11 24.88 -3.29
CA ALA A 352 30.45 26.29 -3.15
C ALA A 352 31.83 26.62 -3.73
N THR A 353 32.83 25.77 -3.44
CA THR A 353 34.18 25.93 -3.96
C THR A 353 34.23 25.79 -5.48
N GLU A 354 33.56 24.81 -6.04
CA GLU A 354 33.45 24.62 -7.49
C GLU A 354 32.78 25.82 -8.19
N ALA A 355 31.69 26.37 -7.59
CA ALA A 355 31.01 27.53 -8.11
C ALA A 355 31.93 28.76 -8.14
N ALA A 356 32.71 28.98 -7.08
CA ALA A 356 33.70 30.05 -7.01
C ALA A 356 34.79 29.93 -8.09
N HIS A 357 35.27 28.70 -8.36
CA HIS A 357 36.25 28.46 -9.42
C HIS A 357 35.69 28.68 -10.84
N ARG A 358 34.40 28.40 -11.06
CA ARG A 358 33.76 28.68 -12.37
C ARG A 358 33.52 30.18 -12.64
N SER A 359 33.50 30.98 -11.59
CA SER A 359 33.25 32.42 -11.68
C SER A 359 34.56 33.25 -11.74
N SER A 360 35.70 32.59 -11.58
CA SER A 360 37.06 33.19 -11.69
C SER A 360 37.67 32.91 -13.05
#